data_062fc26351b236593c1960334632edd4
#
_entry.id   062fc26351b236593c1960334632edd4
#
_cell.length_a   1.000
_cell.length_b   1.000
_cell.length_c   1.000
_cell.angle_alpha   90.00
_cell.angle_beta   90.00
_cell.angle_gamma   90.00
#
_symmetry.space_group_name_H-M   'P 1'
#
loop_
_entity.id
_entity.type
_entity.pdbx_description
1 polymer ?
#
loop_
_entity_poly.entity_id
_entity_poly.type
_entity_poly.pdbx_seq_one_letter_code
_entity_poly.pdbx_strand_id
1 'polypeptide(L)'
;ETRTREDGSDLGAQLAVLYQTLKTPMECRQSTLDELTARFPYVNGGIFEEQLNIPSFSSAMRDELMRACAFDWSGISPAVFGSLFQAVKSPEARRELGEHYTSETNILKTLGPIFLDELRQKFADHVHDAKKLTDLRKELGELRIMDPACGCGNFLVVAYRELRSLDTEILVRIRELELARKDNDEFQATMFFDDRGEHAEIMVQLDHFFGIEIEEWPARIAQTALHLAHHQANREMERLLGQAPSILPLSTSAHITIGNALRTDWTQVCTPSASVRIVGNPPFIGQS
;
A
#
# COMPACT_ATOMS: atom_id res chain seq x y z
N GLU A 1 1.16 -22.64 14.64
CA GLU A 1 1.23 -22.61 16.13
C GLU A 1 2.29 -23.54 16.73
N THR A 2 2.66 -24.61 16.09
CA THR A 2 3.37 -25.70 16.78
C THR A 2 4.76 -26.03 16.25
N ARG A 3 5.33 -25.17 15.39
CA ARG A 3 6.65 -25.46 14.79
C ARG A 3 7.82 -24.85 15.53
N THR A 4 7.59 -23.87 16.37
CA THR A 4 8.66 -23.25 17.16
C THR A 4 8.67 -23.80 18.57
N ARG A 5 9.87 -24.01 19.10
CA ARG A 5 10.05 -24.47 20.48
C ARG A 5 9.52 -23.42 21.47
N GLU A 6 8.99 -23.86 22.57
CA GLU A 6 8.42 -22.98 23.60
C GLU A 6 9.46 -22.00 24.19
N ASP A 7 10.73 -22.40 24.22
CA ASP A 7 11.84 -21.58 24.68
C ASP A 7 12.27 -20.48 23.69
N GLY A 8 11.70 -20.48 22.45
CA GLY A 8 12.01 -19.52 21.40
C GLY A 8 13.35 -19.75 20.69
N SER A 9 14.11 -20.76 21.06
CA SER A 9 15.49 -21.00 20.59
C SER A 9 15.60 -21.19 19.07
N ASP A 10 14.57 -21.70 18.42
CA ASP A 10 14.53 -21.96 16.97
C ASP A 10 13.75 -20.92 16.17
N LEU A 11 13.10 -19.95 16.84
CA LEU A 11 12.22 -18.98 16.21
C LEU A 11 12.95 -18.16 15.13
N GLY A 12 14.18 -17.72 15.41
CA GLY A 12 15.00 -16.98 14.45
C GLY A 12 15.25 -17.76 13.17
N ALA A 13 15.59 -19.04 13.28
CA ALA A 13 15.82 -19.91 12.12
C ALA A 13 14.53 -20.11 11.30
N GLN A 14 13.39 -20.30 11.97
CA GLN A 14 12.09 -20.45 11.30
C GLN A 14 11.68 -19.15 10.55
N LEU A 15 11.90 -17.98 11.15
CA LEU A 15 11.66 -16.70 10.50
C LEU A 15 12.57 -16.48 9.27
N ALA A 16 13.85 -16.91 9.35
CA ALA A 16 14.76 -16.84 8.21
C ALA A 16 14.25 -17.64 7.01
N VAL A 17 13.81 -18.88 7.26
CA VAL A 17 13.23 -19.74 6.23
C VAL A 17 11.96 -19.13 5.64
N LEU A 18 11.09 -18.61 6.50
CA LEU A 18 9.86 -17.93 6.06
C LEU A 18 10.17 -16.72 5.17
N TYR A 19 11.05 -15.81 5.60
CA TYR A 19 11.41 -14.61 4.82
C TYR A 19 12.09 -14.98 3.50
N GLN A 20 12.96 -16.00 3.51
CA GLN A 20 13.54 -16.52 2.27
C GLN A 20 12.47 -17.06 1.32
N THR A 21 11.44 -17.72 1.85
CA THR A 21 10.32 -18.23 1.04
C THR A 21 9.49 -17.11 0.47
N LEU A 22 9.15 -16.08 1.29
CA LEU A 22 8.35 -14.94 0.86
C LEU A 22 9.02 -14.11 -0.24
N LYS A 23 10.36 -14.03 -0.26
CA LYS A 23 11.11 -13.31 -1.31
C LYS A 23 11.39 -14.13 -2.56
N THR A 24 11.14 -15.44 -2.55
CA THR A 24 11.48 -16.35 -3.66
C THR A 24 10.22 -16.67 -4.47
N PRO A 25 10.18 -16.34 -5.78
CA PRO A 25 9.09 -16.74 -6.67
C PRO A 25 8.82 -18.25 -6.59
N MET A 26 7.56 -18.65 -6.73
CA MET A 26 7.14 -20.04 -6.49
C MET A 26 7.91 -21.04 -7.38
N GLU A 27 8.16 -20.67 -8.62
CA GLU A 27 8.90 -21.46 -9.61
C GLU A 27 10.41 -21.59 -9.32
N CYS A 28 10.93 -20.71 -8.46
CA CYS A 28 12.35 -20.69 -8.07
C CYS A 28 12.61 -21.34 -6.70
N ARG A 29 11.56 -21.84 -6.03
CA ARG A 29 11.68 -22.44 -4.69
C ARG A 29 12.30 -23.82 -4.73
N GLN A 30 13.05 -24.14 -3.67
CA GLN A 30 13.62 -25.48 -3.51
C GLN A 30 12.51 -26.51 -3.30
N SER A 31 12.61 -27.65 -3.96
CA SER A 31 11.67 -28.78 -3.82
C SER A 31 11.71 -29.45 -2.43
N THR A 32 12.70 -29.13 -1.61
CA THR A 32 12.87 -29.63 -0.24
C THR A 32 12.14 -28.80 0.82
N LEU A 33 11.47 -27.70 0.41
CA LEU A 33 10.63 -26.94 1.33
C LEU A 33 9.50 -27.82 1.85
N ASP A 34 9.21 -27.69 3.14
CA ASP A 34 8.04 -28.35 3.72
C ASP A 34 6.72 -27.77 3.16
N GLU A 35 5.70 -28.60 3.15
CA GLU A 35 4.41 -28.28 2.52
C GLU A 35 3.76 -27.00 3.08
N LEU A 36 3.87 -26.72 4.38
CA LEU A 36 3.28 -25.53 4.99
C LEU A 36 4.02 -24.27 4.54
N THR A 37 5.35 -24.30 4.59
CA THR A 37 6.17 -23.15 4.15
C THR A 37 6.01 -22.90 2.65
N ALA A 38 5.88 -23.93 1.84
CA ALA A 38 5.65 -23.80 0.40
C ALA A 38 4.32 -23.13 0.02
N ARG A 39 3.30 -23.20 0.91
CA ARG A 39 1.99 -22.56 0.69
C ARG A 39 1.99 -21.03 0.83
N PHE A 40 3.02 -20.45 1.46
CA PHE A 40 3.08 -19.00 1.58
C PHE A 40 3.21 -18.35 0.20
N PRO A 41 2.45 -17.27 -0.09
CA PRO A 41 2.55 -16.59 -1.38
C PRO A 41 3.92 -15.93 -1.53
N TYR A 42 4.32 -15.68 -2.76
CA TYR A 42 5.43 -14.78 -3.04
C TYR A 42 5.02 -13.36 -2.66
N VAL A 43 5.79 -12.74 -1.80
CA VAL A 43 5.66 -11.33 -1.43
C VAL A 43 6.92 -10.64 -1.94
N ASN A 44 6.81 -9.55 -2.63
CA ASN A 44 7.90 -8.84 -3.27
C ASN A 44 9.24 -8.93 -2.55
N GLY A 45 10.30 -9.28 -3.30
CA GLY A 45 11.67 -9.39 -2.81
C GLY A 45 12.20 -8.14 -2.10
N GLY A 46 11.75 -6.94 -2.46
CA GLY A 46 12.24 -5.67 -1.89
C GLY A 46 12.09 -5.56 -0.36
N ILE A 47 11.02 -6.10 0.22
CA ILE A 47 10.80 -6.07 1.68
C ILE A 47 11.73 -7.06 2.42
N PHE A 48 12.04 -8.21 1.77
CA PHE A 48 12.80 -9.30 2.37
C PHE A 48 14.17 -9.51 1.70
N GLU A 49 14.63 -8.56 0.89
CA GLU A 49 15.83 -8.71 0.06
C GLU A 49 17.11 -8.72 0.90
N GLU A 50 17.12 -7.95 1.96
CA GLU A 50 18.26 -7.85 2.86
C GLU A 50 18.37 -9.07 3.79
N GLN A 51 19.58 -9.64 3.89
CA GLN A 51 19.87 -10.67 4.89
C GLN A 51 20.01 -10.03 6.27
N LEU A 52 18.94 -10.08 7.04
CA LEU A 52 18.96 -9.61 8.42
C LEU A 52 19.70 -10.61 9.32
N ASN A 53 20.55 -10.09 10.18
CA ASN A 53 21.06 -10.86 11.31
C ASN A 53 19.89 -11.10 12.27
N ILE A 54 19.37 -12.33 12.26
CA ILE A 54 18.21 -12.66 13.06
C ILE A 54 18.65 -12.82 14.52
N PRO A 55 18.06 -12.05 15.46
CA PRO A 55 18.43 -12.13 16.87
C PRO A 55 17.98 -13.45 17.50
N SER A 56 18.58 -13.81 18.61
CA SER A 56 18.09 -14.89 19.46
C SER A 56 16.81 -14.45 20.16
N PHE A 57 15.81 -15.31 20.17
CA PHE A 57 14.53 -15.06 20.82
C PHE A 57 14.43 -15.82 22.14
N SER A 58 13.84 -15.18 23.15
CA SER A 58 13.42 -15.84 24.39
C SER A 58 11.98 -16.34 24.28
N SER A 59 11.54 -17.16 25.25
CA SER A 59 10.14 -17.60 25.33
C SER A 59 9.18 -16.41 25.40
N ALA A 60 9.48 -15.37 26.18
CA ALA A 60 8.67 -14.18 26.29
C ALA A 60 8.53 -13.42 24.95
N MET A 61 9.62 -13.28 24.20
CA MET A 61 9.59 -12.65 22.86
C MET A 61 8.79 -13.50 21.86
N ARG A 62 8.91 -14.83 21.94
CA ARG A 62 8.09 -15.73 21.13
C ARG A 62 6.60 -15.55 21.43
N ASP A 63 6.23 -15.50 22.71
CA ASP A 63 4.82 -15.37 23.11
C ASP A 63 4.24 -14.03 22.69
N GLU A 64 5.01 -12.94 22.73
CA GLU A 64 4.61 -11.64 22.18
C GLU A 64 4.39 -11.69 20.66
N LEU A 65 5.31 -12.33 19.92
CA LEU A 65 5.14 -12.49 18.47
C LEU A 65 3.89 -13.33 18.16
N MET A 66 3.65 -14.41 18.90
CA MET A 66 2.45 -15.25 18.70
C MET A 66 1.16 -14.45 19.00
N ARG A 67 1.15 -13.60 20.02
CA ARG A 67 0.03 -12.69 20.30
C ARG A 67 -0.18 -11.69 19.17
N ALA A 68 0.90 -11.09 18.67
CA ALA A 68 0.82 -10.19 17.53
C ALA A 68 0.30 -10.89 16.26
N CYS A 69 0.72 -12.13 16.00
CA CYS A 69 0.21 -12.91 14.86
C CYS A 69 -1.28 -13.31 15.01
N ALA A 70 -1.77 -13.46 16.23
CA ALA A 70 -3.18 -13.79 16.51
C ALA A 70 -4.10 -12.57 16.50
N PHE A 71 -3.54 -11.36 16.52
CA PHE A 71 -4.31 -10.12 16.50
C PHE A 71 -4.91 -9.86 15.10
N ASP A 72 -6.14 -9.36 15.06
CA ASP A 72 -6.77 -8.95 13.80
C ASP A 72 -6.30 -7.55 13.38
N TRP A 73 -5.38 -7.51 12.44
CA TRP A 73 -4.81 -6.28 11.87
C TRP A 73 -5.66 -5.67 10.75
N SER A 74 -6.75 -6.32 10.33
CA SER A 74 -7.54 -5.89 9.17
C SER A 74 -8.15 -4.50 9.32
N GLY A 75 -8.51 -4.12 10.56
CA GLY A 75 -9.07 -2.81 10.89
C GLY A 75 -8.03 -1.73 11.25
N ILE A 76 -6.75 -2.06 11.26
CA ILE A 76 -5.69 -1.11 11.64
C ILE A 76 -5.21 -0.34 10.39
N SER A 77 -5.27 0.99 10.44
CA SER A 77 -4.70 1.81 9.36
C SER A 77 -3.20 1.60 9.27
N PRO A 78 -2.63 1.30 8.08
CA PRO A 78 -1.18 1.19 7.90
C PRO A 78 -0.40 2.45 8.29
N ALA A 79 -1.02 3.63 8.29
CA ALA A 79 -0.43 4.87 8.78
C ALA A 79 -0.03 4.83 10.27
N VAL A 80 -0.61 3.90 11.05
CA VAL A 80 -0.24 3.67 12.46
C VAL A 80 1.23 3.26 12.61
N PHE A 81 1.81 2.57 11.61
CA PHE A 81 3.22 2.16 11.67
C PHE A 81 4.16 3.36 11.79
N GLY A 82 3.85 4.47 11.13
CA GLY A 82 4.62 5.72 11.29
C GLY A 82 4.60 6.25 12.71
N SER A 83 3.43 6.25 13.38
CA SER A 83 3.30 6.70 14.77
C SER A 83 3.99 5.75 15.75
N LEU A 84 3.91 4.44 15.52
CA LEU A 84 4.62 3.45 16.34
C LEU A 84 6.13 3.62 16.25
N PHE A 85 6.65 3.82 15.04
CA PHE A 85 8.07 4.06 14.83
C PHE A 85 8.55 5.33 15.55
N GLN A 86 7.81 6.42 15.47
CA GLN A 86 8.14 7.64 16.21
C GLN A 86 8.09 7.46 17.73
N ALA A 87 7.20 6.61 18.23
CA ALA A 87 7.12 6.31 19.65
C ALA A 87 8.38 5.58 20.18
N VAL A 88 9.08 4.83 19.32
CA VAL A 88 10.32 4.12 19.66
C VAL A 88 11.55 5.03 19.61
N LYS A 89 11.55 6.09 18.77
CA LYS A 89 12.64 7.07 18.71
C LYS A 89 12.69 7.92 19.98
N SER A 90 13.91 8.26 20.43
CA SER A 90 14.07 9.19 21.58
C SER A 90 13.52 10.58 21.25
N PRO A 91 13.04 11.34 22.26
CA PRO A 91 12.57 12.70 22.06
C PRO A 91 13.62 13.64 21.44
N GLU A 92 14.90 13.41 21.74
CA GLU A 92 16.03 14.17 21.23
C GLU A 92 16.20 13.92 19.73
N ALA A 93 16.23 12.64 19.29
CA ALA A 93 16.36 12.28 17.89
C ALA A 93 15.20 12.83 17.04
N ARG A 94 13.97 12.85 17.59
CA ARG A 94 12.81 13.46 16.91
C ARG A 94 12.94 14.96 16.72
N ARG A 95 13.50 15.69 17.70
CA ARG A 95 13.73 17.14 17.60
C ARG A 95 14.81 17.50 16.60
N GLU A 96 15.91 16.74 16.58
CA GLU A 96 17.02 16.97 15.66
C GLU A 96 16.61 16.79 14.20
N LEU A 97 15.72 15.87 13.92
CA LEU A 97 15.23 15.57 12.56
C LEU A 97 13.99 16.37 12.17
N GLY A 98 13.39 17.13 13.11
CA GLY A 98 12.16 17.90 12.86
C GLY A 98 10.96 17.01 12.48
N GLU A 99 11.01 15.73 12.86
CA GLU A 99 9.97 14.75 12.52
C GLU A 99 8.72 14.97 13.35
N HIS A 100 7.64 15.35 12.72
CA HIS A 100 6.32 15.43 13.31
C HIS A 100 5.35 14.48 12.60
N TYR A 101 4.74 13.58 13.36
CA TYR A 101 3.66 12.76 12.84
C TYR A 101 2.49 13.64 12.43
N THR A 102 2.09 13.54 11.17
CA THR A 102 0.91 14.21 10.67
C THR A 102 -0.29 13.28 10.81
N SER A 103 -1.27 13.68 11.59
CA SER A 103 -2.49 12.89 11.78
C SER A 103 -3.27 12.74 10.46
N GLU A 104 -3.95 11.62 10.30
CA GLU A 104 -4.76 11.33 9.12
C GLU A 104 -5.76 12.46 8.80
N THR A 105 -6.40 13.02 9.82
CA THR A 105 -7.31 14.17 9.67
C THR A 105 -6.62 15.38 9.03
N ASN A 106 -5.38 15.68 9.40
CA ASN A 106 -4.64 16.80 8.82
C ASN A 106 -4.14 16.48 7.41
N ILE A 107 -3.77 15.22 7.15
CA ILE A 107 -3.43 14.75 5.79
C ILE A 107 -4.64 14.95 4.86
N LEU A 108 -5.83 14.49 5.25
CA LEU A 108 -7.04 14.64 4.45
C LEU A 108 -7.40 16.12 4.19
N LYS A 109 -7.22 17.01 5.18
CA LYS A 109 -7.38 18.46 4.99
C LYS A 109 -6.41 19.05 3.96
N THR A 110 -5.26 18.43 3.77
CA THR A 110 -4.26 18.83 2.77
C THR A 110 -4.59 18.22 1.41
N LEU A 111 -4.90 16.94 1.34
CA LEU A 111 -5.17 16.22 0.10
C LEU A 111 -6.50 16.66 -0.55
N GLY A 112 -7.51 17.03 0.27
CA GLY A 112 -8.82 17.49 -0.20
C GLY A 112 -8.69 18.57 -1.28
N PRO A 113 -8.22 19.78 -0.95
CA PRO A 113 -8.16 20.90 -1.90
C PRO A 113 -7.14 20.72 -3.03
N ILE A 114 -6.18 19.78 -2.89
CA ILE A 114 -5.17 19.53 -3.94
C ILE A 114 -5.75 18.69 -5.08
N PHE A 115 -6.54 17.65 -4.77
CA PHE A 115 -7.11 16.77 -5.79
C PHE A 115 -8.34 15.95 -5.34
N LEU A 116 -8.48 15.57 -4.07
CA LEU A 116 -9.55 14.64 -3.66
C LEU A 116 -10.94 15.24 -3.80
N ASP A 117 -11.12 16.50 -3.42
CA ASP A 117 -12.42 17.17 -3.45
C ASP A 117 -12.92 17.30 -4.89
N GLU A 118 -12.03 17.65 -5.83
CA GLU A 118 -12.36 17.74 -7.27
C GLU A 118 -12.78 16.37 -7.82
N LEU A 119 -12.03 15.30 -7.50
CA LEU A 119 -12.33 13.95 -7.97
C LEU A 119 -13.65 13.42 -7.40
N ARG A 120 -13.91 13.65 -6.11
CA ARG A 120 -15.18 13.29 -5.46
C ARG A 120 -16.35 14.07 -6.03
N GLN A 121 -16.16 15.35 -6.36
CA GLN A 121 -17.18 16.15 -7.00
C GLN A 121 -17.48 15.64 -8.43
N LYS A 122 -16.45 15.32 -9.23
CA LYS A 122 -16.63 14.71 -10.55
C LYS A 122 -17.40 13.38 -10.46
N PHE A 123 -17.13 12.57 -9.45
CA PHE A 123 -17.88 11.32 -9.22
C PHE A 123 -19.35 11.62 -8.93
N ALA A 124 -19.65 12.56 -8.03
CA ALA A 124 -21.01 12.95 -7.68
C ALA A 124 -21.78 13.50 -8.89
N ASP A 125 -21.15 14.35 -9.70
CA ASP A 125 -21.75 14.96 -10.89
C ASP A 125 -22.06 13.94 -11.99
N HIS A 126 -21.33 12.82 -12.01
CA HIS A 126 -21.41 11.82 -13.07
C HIS A 126 -21.97 10.45 -12.61
N VAL A 127 -22.55 10.38 -11.42
CA VAL A 127 -23.02 9.14 -10.78
C VAL A 127 -24.04 8.34 -11.62
N HIS A 128 -24.66 8.94 -12.62
CA HIS A 128 -25.64 8.30 -13.53
C HIS A 128 -25.11 8.07 -14.95
N ASP A 129 -23.83 8.34 -15.22
CA ASP A 129 -23.22 8.25 -16.55
C ASP A 129 -22.01 7.29 -16.55
N ALA A 130 -22.24 6.04 -16.91
CA ALA A 130 -21.21 4.99 -16.90
C ALA A 130 -19.98 5.34 -17.77
N LYS A 131 -20.18 6.05 -18.90
CA LYS A 131 -19.06 6.46 -19.77
C LYS A 131 -18.18 7.50 -19.08
N LYS A 132 -18.77 8.54 -18.50
CA LYS A 132 -18.01 9.56 -17.76
C LYS A 132 -17.34 9.00 -16.52
N LEU A 133 -17.98 8.03 -15.83
CA LEU A 133 -17.37 7.31 -14.73
C LEU A 133 -16.15 6.48 -15.19
N THR A 134 -16.23 5.86 -16.35
CA THR A 134 -15.08 5.14 -16.93
C THR A 134 -13.93 6.09 -17.28
N ASP A 135 -14.25 7.28 -17.83
CA ASP A 135 -13.24 8.30 -18.12
C ASP A 135 -12.61 8.86 -16.83
N LEU A 136 -13.39 9.05 -15.76
CA LEU A 136 -12.88 9.44 -14.44
C LEU A 136 -11.93 8.36 -13.87
N ARG A 137 -12.22 7.06 -14.03
CA ARG A 137 -11.31 5.98 -13.62
C ARG A 137 -9.97 6.05 -14.36
N LYS A 138 -9.97 6.36 -15.65
CA LYS A 138 -8.72 6.57 -16.41
C LYS A 138 -7.94 7.75 -15.87
N GLU A 139 -8.62 8.87 -15.55
CA GLU A 139 -7.99 10.03 -14.92
C GLU A 139 -7.31 9.65 -13.58
N LEU A 140 -7.98 8.83 -12.74
CA LEU A 140 -7.38 8.32 -11.51
C LEU A 140 -6.10 7.50 -11.79
N GLY A 141 -6.11 6.68 -12.84
CA GLY A 141 -4.95 5.87 -13.25
C GLY A 141 -3.76 6.68 -13.79
N GLU A 142 -3.98 7.92 -14.21
CA GLU A 142 -2.92 8.81 -14.69
C GLU A 142 -2.25 9.59 -13.55
N LEU A 143 -2.88 9.71 -12.39
CA LEU A 143 -2.34 10.47 -11.27
C LEU A 143 -1.03 9.86 -10.76
N ARG A 144 -0.10 10.76 -10.41
CA ARG A 144 1.16 10.44 -9.76
C ARG A 144 1.29 11.28 -8.50
N ILE A 145 1.49 10.62 -7.37
CA ILE A 145 1.56 11.27 -6.06
C ILE A 145 3.01 11.21 -5.57
N MET A 146 3.58 12.36 -5.27
CA MET A 146 4.97 12.47 -4.81
C MET A 146 5.04 13.18 -3.47
N ASP A 147 5.73 12.56 -2.51
CA ASP A 147 6.08 13.18 -1.22
C ASP A 147 7.62 13.26 -1.09
N PRO A 148 8.21 14.45 -1.20
CA PRO A 148 9.66 14.61 -1.18
C PRO A 148 10.30 14.50 0.21
N ALA A 149 9.51 14.33 1.27
CA ALA A 149 9.97 14.11 2.64
C ALA A 149 9.03 13.12 3.34
N CYS A 150 8.89 11.93 2.75
CA CYS A 150 7.76 11.06 3.03
C CYS A 150 7.80 10.40 4.41
N GLY A 151 8.93 10.37 5.11
CA GLY A 151 9.06 9.68 6.38
C GLY A 151 8.61 8.23 6.26
N CYS A 152 7.71 7.81 7.16
CA CYS A 152 7.08 6.49 7.11
C CYS A 152 5.93 6.38 6.09
N GLY A 153 5.78 7.34 5.18
CA GLY A 153 4.85 7.29 4.06
C GLY A 153 3.40 7.67 4.37
N ASN A 154 3.14 8.36 5.47
CA ASN A 154 1.75 8.63 5.91
C ASN A 154 0.91 9.34 4.85
N PHE A 155 1.43 10.39 4.18
CA PHE A 155 0.72 11.07 3.09
C PHE A 155 0.44 10.14 1.92
N LEU A 156 1.42 9.33 1.53
CA LEU A 156 1.29 8.39 0.41
C LEU A 156 0.28 7.28 0.74
N VAL A 157 0.31 6.74 1.96
CA VAL A 157 -0.63 5.69 2.42
C VAL A 157 -2.06 6.19 2.43
N VAL A 158 -2.30 7.39 2.99
CA VAL A 158 -3.65 7.97 3.03
C VAL A 158 -4.13 8.32 1.63
N ALA A 159 -3.28 8.94 0.79
CA ALA A 159 -3.63 9.26 -0.59
C ALA A 159 -3.95 7.98 -1.39
N TYR A 160 -3.14 6.92 -1.24
CA TYR A 160 -3.38 5.63 -1.88
C TYR A 160 -4.73 5.05 -1.48
N ARG A 161 -5.03 4.99 -0.18
CA ARG A 161 -6.28 4.44 0.34
C ARG A 161 -7.49 5.20 -0.20
N GLU A 162 -7.47 6.53 -0.17
CA GLU A 162 -8.57 7.37 -0.64
C GLU A 162 -8.81 7.22 -2.15
N LEU A 163 -7.74 7.19 -2.96
CA LEU A 163 -7.84 7.01 -4.41
C LEU A 163 -8.34 5.59 -4.76
N ARG A 164 -7.88 4.57 -4.05
CA ARG A 164 -8.34 3.18 -4.22
C ARG A 164 -9.81 3.00 -3.82
N SER A 165 -10.24 3.64 -2.73
CA SER A 165 -11.65 3.64 -2.32
C SER A 165 -12.51 4.26 -3.42
N LEU A 166 -12.12 5.43 -3.93
CA LEU A 166 -12.85 6.10 -4.99
C LEU A 166 -12.88 5.28 -6.29
N ASP A 167 -11.78 4.67 -6.72
CA ASP A 167 -11.74 3.79 -7.88
C ASP A 167 -12.71 2.61 -7.73
N THR A 168 -12.75 2.01 -6.54
CA THR A 168 -13.66 0.89 -6.23
C THR A 168 -15.13 1.36 -6.22
N GLU A 169 -15.43 2.50 -5.59
CA GLU A 169 -16.78 3.09 -5.57
C GLU A 169 -17.29 3.37 -6.99
N ILE A 170 -16.46 3.94 -7.85
CA ILE A 170 -16.80 4.20 -9.26
C ILE A 170 -17.06 2.88 -10.00
N LEU A 171 -16.23 1.87 -9.80
CA LEU A 171 -16.38 0.57 -10.45
C LEU A 171 -17.68 -0.14 -10.02
N VAL A 172 -18.00 -0.10 -8.73
CA VAL A 172 -19.28 -0.61 -8.21
C VAL A 172 -20.44 0.11 -8.91
N ARG A 173 -20.37 1.45 -9.01
CA ARG A 173 -21.43 2.23 -9.62
C ARG A 173 -21.60 1.97 -11.11
N ILE A 174 -20.51 1.80 -11.86
CA ILE A 174 -20.56 1.40 -13.28
C ILE A 174 -21.31 0.07 -13.41
N ARG A 175 -20.97 -0.94 -12.59
CA ARG A 175 -21.64 -2.26 -12.61
C ARG A 175 -23.15 -2.15 -12.33
N GLU A 176 -23.55 -1.34 -11.35
CA GLU A 176 -24.98 -1.11 -11.06
C GLU A 176 -25.71 -0.53 -12.26
N LEU A 177 -25.11 0.48 -12.92
CA LEU A 177 -25.72 1.11 -14.12
C LEU A 177 -25.82 0.13 -15.29
N GLU A 178 -24.84 -0.74 -15.47
CA GLU A 178 -24.84 -1.76 -16.52
C GLU A 178 -25.91 -2.86 -16.25
N LEU A 179 -26.03 -3.31 -15.00
CA LEU A 179 -27.07 -4.25 -14.60
C LEU A 179 -28.47 -3.67 -14.83
N ALA A 180 -28.71 -2.43 -14.42
CA ALA A 180 -30.00 -1.75 -14.64
C ALA A 180 -30.34 -1.55 -16.12
N ARG A 181 -29.36 -1.48 -17.01
CA ARG A 181 -29.58 -1.47 -18.46
C ARG A 181 -29.95 -2.85 -19.02
N LYS A 182 -29.35 -3.92 -18.48
CA LYS A 182 -29.64 -5.31 -18.90
C LYS A 182 -31.08 -5.71 -18.60
N ASP A 183 -31.63 -5.25 -17.50
CA ASP A 183 -33.05 -5.51 -17.16
C ASP A 183 -34.02 -4.81 -18.11
N ASN A 184 -33.57 -3.83 -18.90
CA ASN A 184 -34.37 -3.08 -19.86
C ASN A 184 -34.13 -3.44 -21.34
N ASP A 185 -33.06 -4.18 -21.67
CA ASP A 185 -32.73 -4.58 -23.06
C ASP A 185 -32.10 -5.99 -23.09
N GLU A 186 -32.82 -6.95 -23.60
CA GLU A 186 -32.39 -8.38 -23.74
C GLU A 186 -31.21 -8.58 -24.71
N PHE A 187 -30.60 -7.54 -25.28
CA PHE A 187 -29.75 -7.77 -26.46
C PHE A 187 -28.38 -7.09 -26.54
N GLN A 188 -27.74 -6.54 -25.53
CA GLN A 188 -26.34 -6.09 -25.69
C GLN A 188 -25.46 -6.21 -24.43
N ALA A 189 -25.46 -7.37 -23.81
CA ALA A 189 -24.74 -7.62 -22.56
C ALA A 189 -23.30 -8.12 -22.72
N THR A 190 -22.63 -7.92 -23.84
CA THR A 190 -21.39 -8.65 -24.16
C THR A 190 -20.14 -7.79 -24.32
N MET A 191 -20.14 -6.51 -23.95
CA MET A 191 -18.99 -5.67 -24.30
C MET A 191 -18.04 -5.30 -23.17
N PHE A 192 -18.35 -5.59 -21.90
CA PHE A 192 -17.46 -5.24 -20.77
C PHE A 192 -17.22 -6.36 -19.74
N PHE A 193 -17.88 -7.48 -19.89
CA PHE A 193 -17.53 -8.71 -19.21
C PHE A 193 -17.08 -9.70 -20.27
N ASP A 194 -15.80 -9.72 -20.54
CA ASP A 194 -15.22 -10.85 -21.21
C ASP A 194 -15.47 -12.09 -20.33
N ASP A 195 -16.12 -13.10 -20.89
CA ASP A 195 -16.41 -14.40 -20.26
C ASP A 195 -15.14 -15.17 -19.86
N ARG A 196 -13.96 -14.51 -20.03
CA ARG A 196 -12.63 -14.99 -19.73
C ARG A 196 -12.16 -14.73 -18.30
N GLY A 197 -13.02 -14.19 -17.42
CA GLY A 197 -12.62 -13.97 -16.02
C GLY A 197 -11.50 -12.95 -15.86
N GLU A 198 -11.39 -11.98 -16.74
CA GLU A 198 -10.44 -10.89 -16.58
C GLU A 198 -10.81 -10.11 -15.31
N HIS A 199 -9.89 -10.16 -14.36
CA HIS A 199 -9.99 -9.48 -13.10
C HIS A 199 -10.25 -7.99 -13.33
N ALA A 200 -11.10 -7.38 -12.51
CA ALA A 200 -11.35 -5.96 -12.59
C ALA A 200 -10.03 -5.21 -12.51
N GLU A 201 -9.68 -4.50 -13.57
CA GLU A 201 -8.44 -3.76 -13.67
C GLU A 201 -8.40 -2.66 -12.61
N ILE A 202 -7.31 -2.64 -11.83
CA ILE A 202 -7.06 -1.62 -10.82
C ILE A 202 -6.40 -0.43 -11.50
N MET A 203 -7.05 0.75 -11.48
CA MET A 203 -6.49 1.95 -12.10
C MET A 203 -5.42 2.61 -11.22
N VAL A 204 -5.61 2.62 -9.90
CA VAL A 204 -4.66 3.22 -8.96
C VAL A 204 -3.70 2.15 -8.46
N GLN A 205 -2.46 2.17 -8.93
CA GLN A 205 -1.43 1.20 -8.60
C GLN A 205 -0.34 1.80 -7.69
N LEU A 206 0.46 0.94 -7.04
CA LEU A 206 1.52 1.40 -6.14
C LEU A 206 2.65 2.15 -6.83
N ASP A 207 2.97 1.80 -8.08
CA ASP A 207 4.00 2.49 -8.89
C ASP A 207 3.63 3.91 -9.31
N HIS A 208 2.41 4.35 -8.98
CA HIS A 208 1.99 5.76 -9.10
C HIS A 208 2.42 6.62 -7.91
N PHE A 209 3.05 6.02 -6.87
CA PHE A 209 3.40 6.69 -5.63
C PHE A 209 4.91 6.77 -5.46
N PHE A 210 5.40 7.98 -5.25
CA PHE A 210 6.82 8.32 -5.20
C PHE A 210 7.14 9.01 -3.89
N GLY A 211 8.25 8.64 -3.27
CA GLY A 211 8.72 9.26 -2.04
C GLY A 211 10.22 9.47 -2.06
N ILE A 212 10.68 10.49 -1.34
CA ILE A 212 12.09 10.66 -1.00
C ILE A 212 12.17 10.68 0.52
N GLU A 213 13.06 9.89 1.08
CA GLU A 213 13.31 9.85 2.52
C GLU A 213 14.80 9.72 2.79
N ILE A 214 15.31 10.51 3.73
CA ILE A 214 16.74 10.55 4.01
C ILE A 214 17.21 9.34 4.80
N GLU A 215 16.36 8.80 5.65
CA GLU A 215 16.63 7.65 6.50
C GLU A 215 16.11 6.35 5.89
N GLU A 216 16.93 5.31 5.92
CA GLU A 216 16.56 4.01 5.36
C GLU A 216 15.37 3.35 6.08
N TRP A 217 15.33 3.38 7.41
CA TRP A 217 14.28 2.72 8.19
C TRP A 217 12.88 3.30 7.92
N PRO A 218 12.63 4.61 7.99
CA PRO A 218 11.35 5.18 7.60
C PRO A 218 10.98 4.86 6.16
N ALA A 219 11.93 4.89 5.22
CA ALA A 219 11.69 4.52 3.83
C ALA A 219 11.17 3.07 3.68
N ARG A 220 11.78 2.10 4.40
CA ARG A 220 11.33 0.70 4.41
C ARG A 220 9.95 0.54 5.05
N ILE A 221 9.68 1.30 6.12
CA ILE A 221 8.34 1.32 6.74
C ILE A 221 7.32 1.86 5.74
N ALA A 222 7.62 2.94 5.02
CA ALA A 222 6.73 3.50 3.99
C ALA A 222 6.38 2.47 2.91
N GLN A 223 7.37 1.74 2.39
CA GLN A 223 7.16 0.66 1.43
C GLN A 223 6.22 -0.41 2.00
N THR A 224 6.49 -0.88 3.22
CA THR A 224 5.68 -1.91 3.89
C THR A 224 4.25 -1.43 4.13
N ALA A 225 4.07 -0.20 4.62
CA ALA A 225 2.76 0.38 4.89
C ALA A 225 1.91 0.52 3.62
N LEU A 226 2.54 0.92 2.51
CA LEU A 226 1.87 1.00 1.21
C LEU A 226 1.45 -0.38 0.68
N HIS A 227 2.28 -1.42 0.86
CA HIS A 227 1.88 -2.79 0.52
C HIS A 227 0.72 -3.31 1.38
N LEU A 228 0.71 -2.98 2.68
CA LEU A 228 -0.42 -3.34 3.55
C LEU A 228 -1.69 -2.61 3.15
N ALA A 229 -1.61 -1.32 2.80
CA ALA A 229 -2.74 -0.55 2.30
C ALA A 229 -3.28 -1.13 0.97
N HIS A 230 -2.39 -1.56 0.08
CA HIS A 230 -2.75 -2.25 -1.15
C HIS A 230 -3.50 -3.56 -0.87
N HIS A 231 -2.97 -4.38 0.04
CA HIS A 231 -3.64 -5.63 0.43
C HIS A 231 -5.05 -5.37 1.03
N GLN A 232 -5.17 -4.39 1.93
CA GLN A 232 -6.47 -4.02 2.52
C GLN A 232 -7.46 -3.53 1.44
N ALA A 233 -7.01 -2.68 0.51
CA ALA A 233 -7.85 -2.18 -0.58
C ALA A 233 -8.32 -3.31 -1.52
N ASN A 234 -7.46 -4.30 -1.79
CA ASN A 234 -7.82 -5.47 -2.59
C ASN A 234 -8.86 -6.35 -1.88
N ARG A 235 -8.72 -6.55 -0.57
CA ARG A 235 -9.71 -7.29 0.24
C ARG A 235 -11.06 -6.57 0.26
N GLU A 236 -11.07 -5.26 0.37
CA GLU A 236 -12.32 -4.49 0.33
C GLU A 236 -12.96 -4.55 -1.06
N MET A 237 -12.17 -4.47 -2.12
CA MET A 237 -12.64 -4.64 -3.48
C MET A 237 -13.24 -6.04 -3.70
N GLU A 238 -12.58 -7.10 -3.20
CA GLU A 238 -13.09 -8.47 -3.23
C GLU A 238 -14.45 -8.58 -2.52
N ARG A 239 -14.56 -7.98 -1.34
CA ARG A 239 -15.79 -7.97 -0.55
C ARG A 239 -16.96 -7.30 -1.30
N LEU A 240 -16.71 -6.20 -2.01
CA LEU A 240 -17.73 -5.41 -2.70
C LEU A 240 -18.10 -6.00 -4.08
N LEU A 241 -17.14 -6.59 -4.77
CA LEU A 241 -17.30 -7.02 -6.16
C LEU A 241 -17.40 -8.55 -6.31
N GLY A 242 -17.17 -9.31 -5.23
CA GLY A 242 -17.16 -10.78 -5.25
C GLY A 242 -15.98 -11.40 -5.98
N GLN A 243 -15.03 -10.59 -6.43
CA GLN A 243 -13.82 -11.03 -7.13
C GLN A 243 -12.63 -10.21 -6.62
N ALA A 244 -11.59 -10.89 -6.16
CA ALA A 244 -10.31 -10.22 -5.94
C ALA A 244 -9.68 -9.91 -7.28
N PRO A 245 -9.07 -8.70 -7.43
CA PRO A 245 -8.05 -8.56 -8.47
C PRO A 245 -7.03 -9.65 -8.21
N SER A 246 -6.52 -10.27 -9.29
CA SER A 246 -5.47 -11.28 -9.14
C SER A 246 -4.41 -10.75 -8.18
N ILE A 247 -4.21 -11.43 -7.05
CA ILE A 247 -3.08 -11.20 -6.17
C ILE A 247 -1.87 -11.79 -6.92
N LEU A 248 -1.58 -11.20 -8.07
CA LEU A 248 -0.34 -11.47 -8.76
C LEU A 248 0.79 -10.94 -7.90
N PRO A 249 1.98 -11.55 -8.00
CA PRO A 249 3.13 -11.12 -7.23
C PRO A 249 3.19 -9.60 -7.31
N LEU A 250 3.50 -8.95 -6.19
CA LEU A 250 3.66 -7.51 -6.06
C LEU A 250 4.76 -7.05 -7.04
N SER A 251 4.43 -7.10 -8.34
CA SER A 251 5.30 -6.67 -9.43
C SER A 251 5.47 -5.15 -9.44
N THR A 252 4.51 -4.46 -8.82
CA THR A 252 4.53 -3.01 -8.69
C THR A 252 4.70 -2.64 -7.22
N SER A 253 5.74 -1.88 -6.92
CA SER A 253 5.97 -1.29 -5.59
C SER A 253 6.04 0.23 -5.72
N ALA A 254 5.72 0.93 -4.64
CA ALA A 254 5.93 2.38 -4.56
C ALA A 254 7.43 2.70 -4.69
N HIS A 255 7.72 3.78 -5.38
CA HIS A 255 9.09 4.24 -5.63
C HIS A 255 9.58 5.12 -4.48
N ILE A 256 10.12 4.51 -3.43
CA ILE A 256 10.70 5.24 -2.30
C ILE A 256 12.22 5.31 -2.47
N THR A 257 12.73 6.50 -2.74
CA THR A 257 14.15 6.78 -2.93
C THR A 257 14.78 7.21 -1.61
N ILE A 258 15.85 6.55 -1.21
CA ILE A 258 16.61 6.93 -0.02
C ILE A 258 17.59 8.04 -0.43
N GLY A 259 17.45 9.22 0.17
CA GLY A 259 18.30 10.36 -0.14
C GLY A 259 17.81 11.69 0.42
N ASN A 260 18.65 12.70 0.32
CA ASN A 260 18.29 14.06 0.72
C ASN A 260 17.52 14.75 -0.41
N ALA A 261 16.25 15.08 -0.20
CA ALA A 261 15.38 15.71 -1.19
C ALA A 261 15.93 17.04 -1.76
N LEU A 262 16.71 17.78 -0.96
CA LEU A 262 17.34 19.03 -1.42
C LEU A 262 18.55 18.81 -2.36
N ARG A 263 19.02 17.57 -2.48
CA ARG A 263 20.16 17.18 -3.33
C ARG A 263 19.79 16.16 -4.40
N THR A 264 18.61 15.60 -4.32
CA THR A 264 18.08 14.63 -5.28
C THR A 264 17.41 15.36 -6.44
N ASP A 265 17.66 14.94 -7.65
CA ASP A 265 16.92 15.40 -8.82
C ASP A 265 15.52 14.74 -8.84
N TRP A 266 14.49 15.49 -8.50
CA TRP A 266 13.11 14.99 -8.42
C TRP A 266 12.58 14.49 -9.75
N THR A 267 13.10 15.01 -10.88
CA THR A 267 12.66 14.57 -12.21
C THR A 267 13.08 13.14 -12.52
N GLN A 268 14.10 12.64 -11.83
CA GLN A 268 14.53 11.23 -11.93
C GLN A 268 13.75 10.31 -10.99
N VAL A 269 13.15 10.85 -9.94
CA VAL A 269 12.29 10.09 -9.02
C VAL A 269 10.89 9.97 -9.61
N CYS A 270 10.32 11.08 -10.06
CA CYS A 270 8.99 11.13 -10.67
C CYS A 270 9.05 12.00 -11.93
N THR A 271 8.76 11.43 -13.09
CA THR A 271 8.75 12.16 -14.35
C THR A 271 7.70 13.28 -14.32
N PRO A 272 8.08 14.55 -14.56
CA PRO A 272 7.14 15.67 -14.54
C PRO A 272 6.02 15.51 -15.55
N SER A 273 4.78 15.71 -15.09
CA SER A 273 3.59 15.75 -15.94
C SER A 273 2.50 16.59 -15.28
N ALA A 274 1.45 16.91 -16.02
CA ALA A 274 0.28 17.61 -15.48
C ALA A 274 -0.48 16.76 -14.43
N SER A 275 -0.26 15.44 -14.41
CA SER A 275 -0.91 14.51 -13.49
C SER A 275 -0.14 14.33 -12.17
N VAL A 276 1.05 14.92 -12.02
CA VAL A 276 1.81 14.84 -10.77
C VAL A 276 1.23 15.77 -9.72
N ARG A 277 1.05 15.24 -8.51
CA ARG A 277 0.67 16.00 -7.32
C ARG A 277 1.76 15.84 -6.26
N ILE A 278 2.33 16.95 -5.85
CA ILE A 278 3.33 16.99 -4.78
C ILE A 278 2.60 17.29 -3.48
N VAL A 279 2.77 16.40 -2.52
CA VAL A 279 2.16 16.45 -1.20
C VAL A 279 3.21 16.18 -0.13
N GLY A 280 2.95 16.53 1.11
CA GLY A 280 3.84 16.20 2.22
C GLY A 280 3.88 17.26 3.30
N ASN A 281 4.59 16.95 4.37
CA ASN A 281 4.87 17.87 5.47
C ASN A 281 6.38 17.83 5.76
N PRO A 282 7.19 18.60 5.01
CA PRO A 282 8.65 18.60 5.21
C PRO A 282 9.03 19.09 6.60
N PRO A 283 10.15 18.61 7.16
CA PRO A 283 10.59 19.01 8.48
C PRO A 283 10.92 20.51 8.50
N PHE A 284 10.43 21.22 9.54
CA PHE A 284 10.77 22.60 9.82
C PHE A 284 11.78 22.66 10.96
N ILE A 285 12.97 23.13 10.67
CA ILE A 285 13.92 23.53 11.71
C ILE A 285 13.58 24.99 12.03
N GLY A 286 12.92 25.22 13.17
CA GLY A 286 12.65 26.57 13.64
C GLY A 286 13.97 27.35 13.79
N GLN A 287 13.99 28.62 13.40
CA GLN A 287 15.12 29.49 13.74
C GLN A 287 15.19 29.60 15.27
N SER A 288 16.30 29.10 15.83
CA SER A 288 16.67 29.30 17.23
C SER A 288 17.07 30.74 17.49
#